data_72e7bafb34add9fc7895bc07bd2a2848
#
_entry.id   72e7bafb34add9fc7895bc07bd2a2848
#
_cell.length_a   1.000
_cell.length_b   1.000
_cell.length_c   1.000
_cell.angle_alpha   90.00
_cell.angle_beta   90.00
_cell.angle_gamma   90.00
#
_symmetry.space_group_name_H-M   'P 1'
#
loop_
_entity.id
_entity.type
_entity.pdbx_description
1 polymer ?
#
loop_
_entity_poly.entity_id
_entity_poly.type
_entity_poly.pdbx_seq_one_letter_code
_entity_poly.pdbx_strand_id
1 'polypeptide(L)'
;MPNLDLGHAQSYTTISNLKSGGSRVATKQFWAVGCSVTVGIGVEPHQTWKAHVSQSLALPFTDLSASGSSILWQSDQICQSPVHKDDLVLWALTTQPRLPIVRNNDLFHLTAGEYTQNPDIDKEFPIDLLLSTTLVYHNIQAVRRAENFCQAVGARLIVLSVIYDVEQADQLYKIREFYQVCRGPETWIDLGTDNMHPGPAQHKIFAENFLKIIKQ
;
A
#
# COMPACT_ATOMS: atom_id res chain seq x y z
N MET A 1 -30.81 12.46 14.71
CA MET A 1 -29.42 12.22 14.28
C MET A 1 -29.31 10.73 14.01
N PRO A 2 -29.10 10.27 12.77
CA PRO A 2 -28.96 8.85 12.50
C PRO A 2 -27.57 8.39 12.95
N ASN A 3 -27.54 7.26 13.65
CA ASN A 3 -26.32 6.54 14.03
C ASN A 3 -25.51 6.20 12.77
N LEU A 4 -24.34 6.80 12.64
CA LEU A 4 -23.32 6.35 11.72
C LEU A 4 -22.75 5.05 12.28
N ASP A 5 -23.11 3.96 11.64
CA ASP A 5 -22.55 2.63 11.84
C ASP A 5 -21.05 2.71 11.42
N LEU A 6 -20.17 2.82 12.41
CA LEU A 6 -18.72 2.79 12.20
C LEU A 6 -18.35 1.36 11.82
N GLY A 7 -18.40 1.13 10.50
CA GLY A 7 -18.19 -0.13 9.86
C GLY A 7 -16.88 -0.82 10.26
N HIS A 8 -17.09 -2.05 10.74
CA HIS A 8 -16.22 -3.22 10.68
C HIS A 8 -14.73 -3.00 11.03
N ALA A 9 -14.44 -3.15 12.32
CA ALA A 9 -13.13 -3.63 12.73
C ALA A 9 -12.86 -4.97 12.02
N GLN A 10 -12.03 -4.95 10.98
CA GLN A 10 -11.49 -6.18 10.40
C GLN A 10 -10.64 -6.85 11.48
N SER A 11 -11.11 -7.98 11.98
CA SER A 11 -10.35 -8.83 12.88
C SER A 11 -9.11 -9.32 12.14
N TYR A 12 -7.96 -8.76 12.50
CA TYR A 12 -6.67 -9.23 12.03
C TYR A 12 -6.43 -10.62 12.62
N THR A 13 -6.54 -11.64 11.80
CA THR A 13 -6.19 -13.01 12.18
C THR A 13 -4.69 -13.07 12.40
N THR A 14 -4.28 -13.15 13.66
CA THR A 14 -2.89 -13.40 14.05
C THR A 14 -2.50 -14.77 13.51
N ILE A 15 -1.59 -14.83 12.54
CA ILE A 15 -1.04 -16.09 12.03
C ILE A 15 -0.05 -16.63 13.07
N SER A 16 -0.59 -17.25 14.13
CA SER A 16 0.18 -18.09 15.05
C SER A 16 -0.12 -19.54 14.67
N ASN A 17 0.77 -20.18 13.93
CA ASN A 17 1.05 -21.60 13.84
C ASN A 17 1.55 -22.03 12.47
N LEU A 18 2.77 -21.62 12.11
CA LEU A 18 3.52 -22.33 11.06
C LEU A 18 4.36 -23.41 11.72
N LYS A 19 3.82 -24.62 11.81
CA LYS A 19 4.63 -25.84 12.07
C LYS A 19 5.52 -26.09 10.84
N SER A 20 6.82 -26.07 11.08
CA SER A 20 7.88 -26.48 10.19
C SER A 20 7.74 -27.93 9.74
N GLY A 21 8.02 -28.23 8.48
CA GLY A 21 8.34 -29.58 8.04
C GLY A 21 7.67 -29.99 6.75
N GLY A 22 8.18 -29.53 5.62
CA GLY A 22 7.91 -30.05 4.29
C GLY A 22 8.54 -29.12 3.28
N SER A 23 9.48 -29.60 2.47
CA SER A 23 9.99 -28.87 1.32
C SER A 23 8.85 -28.59 0.35
N ARG A 24 8.12 -27.46 0.57
CA ARG A 24 7.21 -26.92 -0.43
C ARG A 24 8.09 -26.38 -1.54
N VAL A 25 7.95 -26.93 -2.73
CA VAL A 25 8.37 -26.24 -3.95
C VAL A 25 7.64 -24.89 -3.90
N ALA A 26 8.41 -23.81 -3.68
CA ALA A 26 7.85 -22.48 -3.54
C ALA A 26 7.16 -22.14 -4.87
N THR A 27 5.85 -22.08 -4.86
CA THR A 27 5.08 -21.64 -6.01
C THR A 27 5.37 -20.16 -6.15
N LYS A 28 5.95 -19.73 -7.27
CA LYS A 28 6.14 -18.31 -7.55
C LYS A 28 4.81 -17.60 -7.42
N GLN A 29 4.78 -16.53 -6.66
CA GLN A 29 3.62 -15.68 -6.47
C GLN A 29 4.05 -14.21 -6.46
N PHE A 30 3.10 -13.30 -6.47
CA PHE A 30 3.41 -11.92 -6.13
C PHE A 30 2.62 -11.44 -4.91
N TRP A 31 3.20 -10.44 -4.25
CA TRP A 31 2.65 -9.79 -3.07
C TRP A 31 2.14 -8.42 -3.48
N ALA A 32 0.84 -8.18 -3.34
CA ALA A 32 0.23 -6.88 -3.65
C ALA A 32 0.15 -6.05 -2.36
N VAL A 33 0.83 -4.91 -2.34
CA VAL A 33 0.94 -4.06 -1.15
C VAL A 33 0.43 -2.66 -1.47
N GLY A 34 -0.31 -2.05 -0.54
CA GLY A 34 -0.81 -0.69 -0.74
C GLY A 34 -1.97 -0.30 0.17
N CYS A 35 -2.65 0.77 -0.21
CA CYS A 35 -3.79 1.34 0.52
C CYS A 35 -5.14 0.92 -0.09
N SER A 36 -6.19 1.75 0.13
CA SER A 36 -7.54 1.57 -0.41
C SER A 36 -7.60 1.34 -1.93
N VAL A 37 -6.70 1.95 -2.69
CA VAL A 37 -6.56 1.72 -4.14
C VAL A 37 -6.17 0.26 -4.41
N THR A 38 -5.27 -0.30 -3.63
CA THR A 38 -4.85 -1.71 -3.78
C THR A 38 -5.92 -2.66 -3.27
N VAL A 39 -6.60 -2.33 -2.16
CA VAL A 39 -7.80 -3.06 -1.71
C VAL A 39 -8.80 -3.18 -2.85
N GLY A 40 -9.01 -2.12 -3.62
CA GLY A 40 -9.94 -2.05 -4.73
C GLY A 40 -11.30 -1.47 -4.30
N ILE A 41 -11.29 -0.46 -3.41
CA ILE A 41 -12.52 0.23 -3.03
C ILE A 41 -13.09 0.92 -4.27
N GLY A 42 -14.40 0.75 -4.49
CA GLY A 42 -15.13 1.33 -5.61
C GLY A 42 -15.09 0.52 -6.91
N VAL A 43 -14.41 -0.65 -6.93
CA VAL A 43 -14.38 -1.55 -8.09
C VAL A 43 -14.62 -3.01 -7.68
N GLU A 44 -15.04 -3.83 -8.64
CA GLU A 44 -15.18 -5.26 -8.41
C GLU A 44 -13.81 -5.94 -8.27
N PRO A 45 -13.69 -7.05 -7.51
CA PRO A 45 -12.40 -7.71 -7.26
C PRO A 45 -11.60 -8.05 -8.53
N HIS A 46 -12.28 -8.46 -9.60
CA HIS A 46 -11.64 -8.80 -10.88
C HIS A 46 -11.17 -7.59 -11.69
N GLN A 47 -11.60 -6.39 -11.34
CA GLN A 47 -11.23 -5.12 -11.98
C GLN A 47 -10.04 -4.45 -11.32
N THR A 48 -9.56 -4.97 -10.18
CA THR A 48 -8.40 -4.41 -9.48
C THR A 48 -7.12 -4.59 -10.28
N TRP A 49 -6.16 -3.68 -10.10
CA TRP A 49 -4.86 -3.78 -10.77
C TRP A 49 -4.14 -5.09 -10.46
N LYS A 50 -4.25 -5.59 -9.22
CA LYS A 50 -3.66 -6.86 -8.80
C LYS A 50 -4.28 -8.07 -9.52
N ALA A 51 -5.59 -8.06 -9.76
CA ALA A 51 -6.26 -9.10 -10.53
C ALA A 51 -5.80 -9.10 -12.01
N HIS A 52 -5.68 -7.91 -12.62
CA HIS A 52 -5.16 -7.79 -13.99
C HIS A 52 -3.71 -8.28 -14.11
N VAL A 53 -2.84 -7.93 -13.14
CA VAL A 53 -1.46 -8.44 -13.11
C VAL A 53 -1.43 -9.95 -12.93
N SER A 54 -2.22 -10.49 -11.99
CA SER A 54 -2.35 -11.92 -11.74
C SER A 54 -2.74 -12.68 -13.01
N GLN A 55 -3.76 -12.21 -13.70
CA GLN A 55 -4.21 -12.79 -14.96
C GLN A 55 -3.12 -12.74 -16.03
N SER A 56 -2.44 -11.59 -16.18
CA SER A 56 -1.42 -11.40 -17.23
C SER A 56 -0.16 -12.22 -17.01
N LEU A 57 0.22 -12.48 -15.75
CA LEU A 57 1.40 -13.27 -15.40
C LEU A 57 1.09 -14.76 -15.16
N ALA A 58 -0.19 -15.13 -15.10
CA ALA A 58 -0.66 -16.45 -14.64
C ALA A 58 -0.06 -16.82 -13.25
N LEU A 59 0.08 -15.82 -12.36
CA LEU A 59 0.62 -16.00 -11.01
C LEU A 59 -0.45 -15.70 -9.96
N PRO A 60 -0.56 -16.50 -8.89
CA PRO A 60 -1.37 -16.15 -7.74
C PRO A 60 -0.77 -14.94 -7.01
N PHE A 61 -1.58 -14.25 -6.21
CA PHE A 61 -1.09 -13.17 -5.36
C PHE A 61 -1.59 -13.30 -3.92
N THR A 62 -0.81 -12.75 -3.00
CA THR A 62 -1.21 -12.48 -1.63
C THR A 62 -1.40 -10.99 -1.46
N ASP A 63 -2.55 -10.60 -0.91
CA ASP A 63 -2.90 -9.19 -0.69
C ASP A 63 -2.50 -8.76 0.72
N LEU A 64 -1.61 -7.78 0.81
CA LEU A 64 -1.13 -7.14 2.03
C LEU A 64 -1.62 -5.68 2.13
N SER A 65 -2.72 -5.35 1.46
CA SER A 65 -3.23 -3.99 1.46
C SER A 65 -4.24 -3.75 2.59
N ALA A 66 -4.31 -2.50 3.06
CA ALA A 66 -5.35 -2.04 3.97
C ALA A 66 -5.77 -0.62 3.63
N SER A 67 -7.08 -0.34 3.76
CA SER A 67 -7.60 1.01 3.54
C SER A 67 -6.96 2.01 4.50
N GLY A 68 -6.60 3.19 4.01
CA GLY A 68 -5.96 4.24 4.83
C GLY A 68 -4.50 3.95 5.22
N SER A 69 -3.96 2.76 4.94
CA SER A 69 -2.64 2.35 5.42
C SER A 69 -1.52 3.32 5.02
N SER A 70 -0.56 3.48 5.94
CA SER A 70 0.62 4.31 5.77
C SER A 70 1.77 3.54 5.12
N ILE A 71 2.75 4.26 4.57
CA ILE A 71 3.98 3.69 4.01
C ILE A 71 4.75 2.89 5.08
N LEU A 72 4.78 3.37 6.32
CA LEU A 72 5.42 2.68 7.45
C LEU A 72 4.79 1.31 7.68
N TRP A 73 3.46 1.24 7.79
CA TRP A 73 2.74 -0.01 7.99
C TRP A 73 2.90 -0.96 6.80
N GLN A 74 2.80 -0.46 5.58
CA GLN A 74 2.98 -1.26 4.37
C GLN A 74 4.36 -1.92 4.32
N SER A 75 5.41 -1.17 4.69
CA SER A 75 6.76 -1.71 4.82
C SER A 75 6.86 -2.81 5.88
N ASP A 76 6.19 -2.64 7.03
CA ASP A 76 6.15 -3.66 8.07
C ASP A 76 5.47 -4.94 7.57
N GLN A 77 4.36 -4.81 6.82
CA GLN A 77 3.68 -5.97 6.22
C GLN A 77 4.61 -6.73 5.27
N ILE A 78 5.38 -6.04 4.43
CA ILE A 78 6.37 -6.69 3.56
C ILE A 78 7.40 -7.47 4.39
N CYS A 79 8.00 -6.81 5.39
CA CYS A 79 9.08 -7.41 6.18
C CYS A 79 8.64 -8.56 7.10
N GLN A 80 7.36 -8.60 7.48
CA GLN A 80 6.79 -9.66 8.33
C GLN A 80 6.18 -10.81 7.52
N SER A 81 6.03 -10.64 6.22
CA SER A 81 5.45 -11.67 5.36
C SER A 81 6.48 -12.72 4.94
N PRO A 82 6.06 -13.97 4.70
CA PRO A 82 6.95 -15.03 4.25
C PRO A 82 7.27 -14.90 2.75
N VAL A 83 7.86 -13.76 2.39
CA VAL A 83 8.36 -13.50 1.03
C VAL A 83 9.59 -14.37 0.79
N HIS A 84 9.64 -15.04 -0.34
CA HIS A 84 10.70 -15.96 -0.70
C HIS A 84 11.49 -15.48 -1.92
N LYS A 85 12.62 -16.16 -2.15
CA LYS A 85 13.41 -15.97 -3.36
C LYS A 85 12.55 -16.14 -4.62
N ASP A 86 12.77 -15.24 -5.58
CA ASP A 86 12.08 -15.17 -6.87
C ASP A 86 10.60 -14.71 -6.79
N ASP A 87 10.08 -14.38 -5.61
CA ASP A 87 8.78 -13.71 -5.48
C ASP A 87 8.87 -12.27 -6.02
N LEU A 88 7.72 -11.75 -6.47
CA LEU A 88 7.55 -10.34 -6.80
C LEU A 88 6.80 -9.64 -5.67
N VAL A 89 7.32 -8.49 -5.21
CA VAL A 89 6.60 -7.59 -4.31
C VAL A 89 6.22 -6.35 -5.11
N LEU A 90 4.92 -6.17 -5.34
CA LEU A 90 4.37 -5.06 -6.11
C LEU A 90 3.74 -4.07 -5.14
N TRP A 91 4.41 -2.97 -4.89
CA TRP A 91 4.01 -1.98 -3.92
C TRP A 91 3.40 -0.75 -4.60
N ALA A 92 2.07 -0.62 -4.48
CA ALA A 92 1.33 0.57 -4.89
C ALA A 92 1.43 1.62 -3.76
N LEU A 93 2.44 2.48 -3.86
CA LEU A 93 2.80 3.45 -2.82
C LEU A 93 1.67 4.48 -2.62
N THR A 94 1.30 4.67 -1.36
CA THR A 94 0.27 5.63 -0.95
C THR A 94 0.82 7.04 -0.71
N THR A 95 -0.05 7.98 -0.32
CA THR A 95 0.34 9.35 0.07
C THR A 95 1.21 9.36 1.33
N GLN A 96 2.05 10.39 1.44
CA GLN A 96 2.99 10.58 2.55
C GLN A 96 2.32 10.84 3.91
N PRO A 97 1.29 11.73 4.04
CA PRO A 97 0.76 12.12 5.34
C PRO A 97 -0.19 11.07 5.92
N ARG A 98 0.37 9.93 6.31
CA ARG A 98 -0.35 8.86 6.98
C ARG A 98 0.54 8.23 8.04
N LEU A 99 -0.02 8.01 9.23
CA LEU A 99 0.68 7.39 10.36
C LEU A 99 -0.10 6.18 10.88
N PRO A 100 0.58 5.05 11.18
CA PRO A 100 -0.01 4.00 11.99
C PRO A 100 0.03 4.46 13.45
N ILE A 101 -1.11 4.45 14.13
CA ILE A 101 -1.23 4.75 15.55
C ILE A 101 -1.91 3.59 16.28
N VAL A 102 -1.54 3.36 17.54
CA VAL A 102 -2.19 2.38 18.39
C VAL A 102 -3.03 3.12 19.43
N ARG A 103 -4.33 2.85 19.45
CA ARG A 103 -5.27 3.41 20.44
C ARG A 103 -6.14 2.29 20.98
N ASN A 104 -6.20 2.17 22.31
CA ASN A 104 -6.96 1.11 22.99
C ASN A 104 -6.61 -0.32 22.52
N ASN A 105 -5.34 -0.59 22.22
CA ASN A 105 -4.80 -1.83 21.63
C ASN A 105 -5.21 -2.12 20.19
N ASP A 106 -5.93 -1.21 19.52
CA ASP A 106 -6.26 -1.31 18.12
C ASP A 106 -5.32 -0.45 17.27
N LEU A 107 -5.00 -0.95 16.07
CA LEU A 107 -4.20 -0.23 15.08
C LEU A 107 -5.11 0.63 14.21
N PHE A 108 -4.83 1.92 14.16
CA PHE A 108 -5.49 2.86 13.27
C PHE A 108 -4.48 3.48 12.30
N HIS A 109 -4.97 3.92 11.15
CA HIS A 109 -4.20 4.67 10.19
C HIS A 109 -4.67 6.11 10.17
N LEU A 110 -3.93 6.98 10.84
CA LEU A 110 -4.23 8.41 10.87
C LEU A 110 -3.98 9.03 9.48
N THR A 111 -5.02 9.61 8.90
CA THR A 111 -5.00 10.28 7.59
C THR A 111 -5.46 11.73 7.72
N ALA A 112 -5.16 12.56 6.72
CA ALA A 112 -5.64 13.94 6.71
C ALA A 112 -7.19 14.05 6.76
N GLY A 113 -7.91 13.06 6.21
CA GLY A 113 -9.37 13.02 6.26
C GLY A 113 -9.92 12.83 7.67
N GLU A 114 -9.24 12.09 8.54
CA GLU A 114 -9.68 11.88 9.91
C GLU A 114 -9.53 13.12 10.78
N TYR A 115 -8.54 13.97 10.50
CA TYR A 115 -8.41 15.27 11.18
C TYR A 115 -9.62 16.16 10.95
N THR A 116 -10.19 16.16 9.74
CA THR A 116 -11.36 16.99 9.41
C THR A 116 -12.66 16.45 10.02
N GLN A 117 -12.72 15.17 10.31
CA GLN A 117 -13.91 14.49 10.83
C GLN A 117 -13.92 14.36 12.35
N ASN A 118 -12.75 14.41 13.01
CA ASN A 118 -12.62 14.20 14.44
C ASN A 118 -11.69 15.25 15.08
N PRO A 119 -12.24 16.40 15.53
CA PRO A 119 -11.46 17.50 16.12
C PRO A 119 -10.72 17.12 17.41
N ASP A 120 -11.07 16.01 18.07
CA ASP A 120 -10.35 15.54 19.28
C ASP A 120 -9.03 14.86 18.94
N ILE A 121 -8.85 14.39 17.69
CA ILE A 121 -7.57 13.82 17.23
C ILE A 121 -6.47 14.88 17.22
N ASP A 122 -6.78 16.12 16.87
CA ASP A 122 -5.79 17.21 16.80
C ASP A 122 -5.13 17.51 18.16
N LYS A 123 -5.83 17.24 19.27
CA LYS A 123 -5.28 17.39 20.62
C LYS A 123 -4.27 16.32 21.00
N GLU A 124 -4.44 15.11 20.49
CA GLU A 124 -3.56 13.97 20.77
C GLU A 124 -2.39 13.88 19.76
N PHE A 125 -2.65 14.22 18.50
CA PHE A 125 -1.72 14.09 17.38
C PHE A 125 -1.73 15.36 16.52
N PRO A 126 -0.84 16.30 16.75
CA PRO A 126 -0.78 17.55 15.98
C PRO A 126 -0.63 17.28 14.48
N ILE A 127 -1.42 17.98 13.66
CA ILE A 127 -1.38 17.87 12.19
C ILE A 127 0.03 18.10 11.64
N ASP A 128 0.81 18.94 12.29
CA ASP A 128 2.20 19.24 11.94
C ASP A 128 3.06 17.97 11.89
N LEU A 129 2.71 16.95 12.67
CA LEU A 129 3.42 15.67 12.61
C LEU A 129 3.23 14.96 11.27
N LEU A 130 2.01 14.99 10.72
CA LEU A 130 1.71 14.38 9.41
C LEU A 130 2.37 15.15 8.25
N LEU A 131 2.51 16.46 8.40
CA LEU A 131 3.10 17.33 7.37
C LEU A 131 4.62 17.53 7.55
N SER A 132 5.21 16.89 8.58
CA SER A 132 6.61 17.10 8.92
C SER A 132 7.57 16.44 7.93
N THR A 133 8.72 17.11 7.70
CA THR A 133 9.85 16.50 6.98
C THR A 133 10.39 15.26 7.68
N THR A 134 10.17 15.13 8.99
CA THR A 134 10.51 13.96 9.78
C THR A 134 9.72 12.74 9.33
N LEU A 135 8.41 12.89 9.08
CA LEU A 135 7.58 11.78 8.56
C LEU A 135 8.05 11.35 7.16
N VAL A 136 8.39 12.32 6.31
CA VAL A 136 8.97 12.02 4.99
C VAL A 136 10.24 11.19 5.12
N TYR A 137 11.13 11.58 6.02
CA TYR A 137 12.35 10.82 6.31
C TYR A 137 12.03 9.38 6.76
N HIS A 138 11.09 9.21 7.69
CA HIS A 138 10.67 7.87 8.14
C HIS A 138 10.05 7.05 7.01
N ASN A 139 9.25 7.65 6.13
CA ASN A 139 8.69 6.97 4.96
C ASN A 139 9.80 6.52 4.00
N ILE A 140 10.84 7.34 3.77
CA ILE A 140 12.01 6.95 2.97
C ILE A 140 12.72 5.75 3.62
N GLN A 141 12.94 5.78 4.95
CA GLN A 141 13.57 4.67 5.65
C GLN A 141 12.71 3.39 5.60
N ALA A 142 11.38 3.52 5.62
CA ALA A 142 10.48 2.39 5.47
C ALA A 142 10.60 1.72 4.09
N VAL A 143 10.67 2.52 3.02
CA VAL A 143 10.89 1.99 1.66
C VAL A 143 12.24 1.28 1.56
N ARG A 144 13.33 1.89 2.10
CA ARG A 144 14.67 1.27 2.15
C ARG A 144 14.69 -0.06 2.91
N ARG A 145 13.97 -0.11 4.03
CA ARG A 145 13.86 -1.34 4.81
C ARG A 145 13.23 -2.47 4.00
N ALA A 146 12.11 -2.18 3.32
CA ALA A 146 11.45 -3.16 2.47
C ALA A 146 12.33 -3.60 1.28
N GLU A 147 13.08 -2.66 0.68
CA GLU A 147 14.03 -2.96 -0.39
C GLU A 147 15.15 -3.90 0.10
N ASN A 148 15.81 -3.53 1.20
CA ASN A 148 16.88 -4.35 1.80
C ASN A 148 16.38 -5.74 2.17
N PHE A 149 15.15 -5.83 2.72
CA PHE A 149 14.52 -7.12 3.03
C PHE A 149 14.31 -7.96 1.77
N CYS A 150 13.67 -7.40 0.73
CA CYS A 150 13.44 -8.12 -0.52
C CYS A 150 14.76 -8.56 -1.17
N GLN A 151 15.78 -7.69 -1.17
CA GLN A 151 17.11 -8.03 -1.66
C GLN A 151 17.75 -9.18 -0.87
N ALA A 152 17.65 -9.15 0.47
CA ALA A 152 18.23 -10.18 1.34
C ALA A 152 17.59 -11.55 1.13
N VAL A 153 16.27 -11.61 0.87
CA VAL A 153 15.57 -12.88 0.59
C VAL A 153 15.61 -13.29 -0.88
N GLY A 154 16.15 -12.44 -1.76
CA GLY A 154 16.21 -12.69 -3.20
C GLY A 154 14.90 -12.48 -3.95
N ALA A 155 13.99 -11.67 -3.40
CA ALA A 155 12.77 -11.24 -4.04
C ALA A 155 12.98 -9.94 -4.83
N ARG A 156 12.12 -9.67 -5.81
CA ARG A 156 12.14 -8.43 -6.59
C ARG A 156 11.06 -7.47 -6.08
N LEU A 157 11.46 -6.31 -5.55
CA LEU A 157 10.55 -5.22 -5.19
C LEU A 157 10.36 -4.27 -6.38
N ILE A 158 9.10 -3.96 -6.68
CA ILE A 158 8.70 -2.93 -7.65
C ILE A 158 7.76 -1.96 -6.95
N VAL A 159 8.14 -0.68 -6.94
CA VAL A 159 7.36 0.38 -6.31
C VAL A 159 6.78 1.31 -7.37
N LEU A 160 5.46 1.48 -7.35
CA LEU A 160 4.71 2.37 -8.24
C LEU A 160 3.85 3.31 -7.40
N SER A 161 3.98 4.62 -7.59
CA SER A 161 3.03 5.56 -6.97
C SER A 161 1.69 5.50 -7.71
N VAL A 162 0.60 5.29 -6.97
CA VAL A 162 -0.77 5.26 -7.50
C VAL A 162 -1.55 6.54 -7.22
N ILE A 163 -0.98 7.43 -6.41
CA ILE A 163 -1.58 8.69 -6.02
C ILE A 163 -0.59 9.80 -6.36
N TYR A 164 -1.06 10.79 -7.11
CA TYR A 164 -0.33 12.02 -7.36
C TYR A 164 -0.79 13.09 -6.40
N ASP A 165 0.15 13.60 -5.61
CA ASP A 165 -0.07 14.74 -4.75
C ASP A 165 0.94 15.84 -5.14
N VAL A 166 0.43 16.98 -5.61
CA VAL A 166 1.25 18.08 -6.15
C VAL A 166 2.20 18.63 -5.08
N GLU A 167 1.73 18.76 -3.85
CA GLU A 167 2.54 19.31 -2.75
C GLU A 167 3.62 18.31 -2.28
N GLN A 168 3.39 17.02 -2.52
CA GLN A 168 4.31 15.95 -2.16
C GLN A 168 5.19 15.49 -3.32
N ALA A 169 4.97 16.00 -4.52
CA ALA A 169 5.73 15.61 -5.71
C ALA A 169 7.25 15.76 -5.49
N ASP A 170 7.70 16.85 -4.88
CA ASP A 170 9.12 17.06 -4.57
C ASP A 170 9.66 16.04 -3.57
N GLN A 171 8.84 15.58 -2.64
CA GLN A 171 9.19 14.59 -1.64
C GLN A 171 9.19 13.17 -2.24
N LEU A 172 8.24 12.88 -3.11
CA LEU A 172 8.23 11.67 -3.93
C LEU A 172 9.39 11.64 -4.92
N TYR A 173 9.82 12.78 -5.46
CA TYR A 173 11.02 12.88 -6.29
C TYR A 173 12.28 12.51 -5.51
N LYS A 174 12.42 12.89 -4.25
CA LYS A 174 13.53 12.47 -3.40
C LYS A 174 13.53 10.96 -3.14
N ILE A 175 12.35 10.37 -2.92
CA ILE A 175 12.21 8.91 -2.86
C ILE A 175 12.58 8.29 -4.23
N ARG A 176 12.17 8.92 -5.31
CA ARG A 176 12.38 8.46 -6.69
C ARG A 176 13.85 8.42 -7.11
N GLU A 177 14.65 9.39 -6.67
CA GLU A 177 16.10 9.37 -6.89
C GLU A 177 16.76 8.15 -6.27
N PHE A 178 16.16 7.61 -5.19
CA PHE A 178 16.67 6.44 -4.50
C PHE A 178 16.11 5.12 -5.03
N TYR A 179 14.86 5.06 -5.57
CA TYR A 179 14.13 3.79 -5.74
C TYR A 179 13.46 3.58 -7.09
N GLN A 180 13.68 4.35 -8.11
CA GLN A 180 12.98 4.25 -9.41
C GLN A 180 11.44 4.20 -9.27
N VAL A 181 10.88 4.88 -8.29
CA VAL A 181 9.43 4.97 -8.12
C VAL A 181 8.83 5.68 -9.33
N CYS A 182 7.95 5.01 -10.04
CA CYS A 182 7.20 5.66 -11.13
C CYS A 182 6.25 6.70 -10.56
N ARG A 183 6.18 7.87 -11.22
CA ARG A 183 5.23 8.92 -10.87
C ARG A 183 3.80 8.41 -11.01
N GLY A 184 2.96 8.67 -10.02
CA GLY A 184 1.52 8.43 -10.12
C GLY A 184 0.85 9.36 -11.15
N PRO A 185 -0.37 9.07 -11.58
CA PRO A 185 -1.13 9.92 -12.48
C PRO A 185 -1.51 11.25 -11.83
N GLU A 186 -1.52 12.33 -12.58
CA GLU A 186 -1.97 13.66 -12.09
C GLU A 186 -3.46 13.66 -11.76
N THR A 187 -4.24 12.91 -12.54
CA THR A 187 -5.66 12.66 -12.34
C THR A 187 -5.96 11.22 -12.71
N TRP A 188 -6.97 10.65 -12.09
CA TRP A 188 -7.50 9.37 -12.52
C TRP A 188 -8.41 9.56 -13.73
N ILE A 189 -8.35 8.64 -14.69
CA ILE A 189 -9.15 8.71 -15.93
C ILE A 189 -10.61 8.35 -15.70
N ASP A 190 -10.90 7.58 -14.66
CA ASP A 190 -12.24 7.23 -14.21
C ASP A 190 -12.28 7.06 -12.69
N LEU A 191 -13.49 7.09 -12.15
CA LEU A 191 -13.74 6.87 -10.72
C LEU A 191 -14.55 5.58 -10.52
N GLY A 192 -14.34 4.98 -9.36
CA GLY A 192 -15.11 3.84 -8.89
C GLY A 192 -16.54 4.21 -8.50
N THR A 193 -17.31 3.22 -8.07
CA THR A 193 -18.72 3.39 -7.68
C THR A 193 -18.93 4.31 -6.49
N ASP A 194 -17.89 4.55 -5.71
CA ASP A 194 -17.88 5.47 -4.57
C ASP A 194 -17.58 6.93 -4.96
N ASN A 195 -17.27 7.21 -6.23
CA ASN A 195 -16.87 8.52 -6.76
C ASN A 195 -15.65 9.16 -6.07
N MET A 196 -14.85 8.37 -5.37
CA MET A 196 -13.67 8.84 -4.60
C MET A 196 -12.39 8.09 -4.96
N HIS A 197 -12.48 6.83 -5.31
CA HIS A 197 -11.34 5.99 -5.67
C HIS A 197 -11.24 5.80 -7.19
N PRO A 198 -10.07 5.39 -7.71
CA PRO A 198 -9.91 5.15 -9.14
C PRO A 198 -10.83 4.03 -9.61
N GLY A 199 -11.40 4.20 -10.80
CA GLY A 199 -12.29 3.24 -11.44
C GLY A 199 -11.56 2.12 -12.19
N PRO A 200 -12.32 1.23 -12.86
CA PRO A 200 -11.77 0.05 -13.52
C PRO A 200 -10.72 0.36 -14.59
N ALA A 201 -10.93 1.43 -15.38
CA ALA A 201 -9.98 1.80 -16.44
C ALA A 201 -8.64 2.27 -15.86
N GLN A 202 -8.68 3.04 -14.75
CA GLN A 202 -7.47 3.46 -14.06
C GLN A 202 -6.73 2.28 -13.43
N HIS A 203 -7.43 1.32 -12.84
CA HIS A 203 -6.83 0.08 -12.33
C HIS A 203 -6.11 -0.72 -13.43
N LYS A 204 -6.67 -0.75 -14.64
CA LYS A 204 -6.01 -1.38 -15.78
C LYS A 204 -4.68 -0.69 -16.14
N ILE A 205 -4.65 0.65 -16.12
CA ILE A 205 -3.41 1.42 -16.34
C ILE A 205 -2.37 1.13 -15.27
N PHE A 206 -2.74 1.04 -14.00
CA PHE A 206 -1.81 0.65 -12.93
C PHE A 206 -1.21 -0.73 -13.21
N ALA A 207 -2.03 -1.69 -13.62
CA ALA A 207 -1.54 -3.03 -13.98
C ALA A 207 -0.58 -3.00 -15.17
N GLU A 208 -0.89 -2.27 -16.22
CA GLU A 208 -0.03 -2.10 -17.39
C GLU A 208 1.33 -1.49 -17.04
N ASN A 209 1.36 -0.51 -16.12
CA ASN A 209 2.58 0.11 -15.64
C ASN A 209 3.44 -0.90 -14.85
N PHE A 210 2.85 -1.69 -13.93
CA PHE A 210 3.57 -2.77 -13.26
C PHE A 210 4.13 -3.80 -14.25
N LEU A 211 3.31 -4.25 -15.19
CA LEU A 211 3.71 -5.23 -16.20
C LEU A 211 4.83 -4.74 -17.10
N LYS A 212 4.84 -3.44 -17.42
CA LYS A 212 5.92 -2.83 -18.20
C LYS A 212 7.25 -2.88 -17.45
N ILE A 213 7.25 -2.61 -16.14
CA ILE A 213 8.48 -2.66 -15.31
C ILE A 213 8.92 -4.11 -15.09
N ILE A 214 7.98 -5.05 -14.91
CA ILE A 214 8.30 -6.47 -14.70
C ILE A 214 9.06 -7.05 -15.90
N LYS A 215 8.73 -6.61 -17.11
CA LYS A 215 9.33 -7.10 -18.38
C LYS A 215 10.70 -6.51 -18.69
N GLN A 216 11.12 -5.48 -17.98
CA GLN A 216 12.46 -4.88 -18.08
C GLN A 216 13.48 -5.64 -17.21
#